data_a9577ccef5e8f412e0aececd13051537
#
_entry.id   a9577ccef5e8f412e0aececd13051537
#
_cell.length_a   1.000
_cell.length_b   1.000
_cell.length_c   1.000
_cell.angle_alpha   90.00
_cell.angle_beta   90.00
_cell.angle_gamma   90.00
#
_symmetry.space_group_name_H-M   'P 1'
#
loop_
_entity.id
_entity.type
_entity.pdbx_description
1 polymer ?
#
loop_
_entity_poly.entity_id
_entity_poly.type
_entity_poly.pdbx_seq_one_letter_code
_entity_poly.pdbx_strand_id
1 'polypeptide(L)'
;MRAWAHGVQRHGSAMAGSARLRMTPRMAKQCAGKVGIRKGMQKMLEAKDISFAYSGGRVLYDGLSLQVAPGERVALCAPSGFGKTTLCRILAGYLKPTAGSVMVDGSPLPLRGMCPVQLIGQHPENMVDPRQTMDGMLAEAGDVSSELLSGLGIRPEWRRRHAHELSGGELQRFCIARALACAPRYLVADESTAMFDAVTQARVWRFLMRWCEENGTGLVFVSHSPELIGHVATRTIMLGAR
;
A
#
# COMPACT_ATOMS: atom_id res chain seq x y z
N MET A 1 11.51 -2.52 -2.62
CA MET A 1 10.53 -1.73 -1.83
C MET A 1 10.80 -1.66 -0.32
N ARG A 2 11.31 -2.71 0.36
CA ARG A 2 11.65 -2.61 1.81
C ARG A 2 12.95 -1.86 2.13
N ALA A 3 13.83 -1.60 1.18
CA ALA A 3 15.07 -0.82 1.39
C ALA A 3 14.83 0.66 1.75
N TRP A 4 13.62 1.17 1.51
CA TRP A 4 13.24 2.57 1.73
C TRP A 4 12.80 2.89 3.16
N ALA A 5 12.35 1.90 3.94
CA ALA A 5 11.92 2.13 5.33
C ALA A 5 13.08 2.45 6.28
N HIS A 6 14.34 2.22 5.90
CA HIS A 6 15.52 2.47 6.72
C HIS A 6 16.20 3.84 6.47
N GLY A 7 15.76 4.61 5.48
CA GLY A 7 16.40 5.89 5.11
C GLY A 7 16.02 7.11 5.96
N VAL A 8 15.01 7.02 6.82
CA VAL A 8 14.48 8.19 7.57
C VAL A 8 15.11 8.37 8.96
N GLN A 9 15.95 7.45 9.42
CA GLN A 9 16.57 7.56 10.75
C GLN A 9 18.06 7.24 10.78
N ARG A 10 18.91 7.94 10.04
CA ARG A 10 20.34 8.04 10.41
C ARG A 10 20.97 9.30 9.82
N HIS A 11 21.10 10.34 10.60
CA HIS A 11 22.22 11.26 10.48
C HIS A 11 23.46 10.59 11.09
N GLY A 12 24.50 10.46 10.32
CA GLY A 12 25.81 9.97 10.80
C GLY A 12 26.55 9.12 9.78
N SER A 13 27.44 9.77 9.04
CA SER A 13 28.58 9.32 8.25
C SER A 13 28.93 7.83 8.20
N ALA A 14 29.03 7.25 7.00
CA ALA A 14 30.23 6.60 6.47
C ALA A 14 29.97 5.99 5.09
N MET A 15 30.90 6.23 4.16
CA MET A 15 30.94 5.70 2.79
C MET A 15 31.15 4.17 2.77
N ALA A 16 30.34 3.45 2.01
CA ALA A 16 30.72 2.15 1.45
C ALA A 16 29.80 1.75 0.28
N GLY A 17 30.41 1.33 -0.79
CA GLY A 17 29.98 0.91 -2.09
C GLY A 17 28.59 0.29 -2.27
N SER A 18 27.82 0.86 -3.19
CA SER A 18 26.52 0.34 -3.63
C SER A 18 26.70 -0.69 -4.74
N ALA A 19 26.57 -1.97 -4.43
CA ALA A 19 26.35 -3.01 -5.43
C ALA A 19 24.91 -2.92 -5.90
N ARG A 20 24.70 -2.43 -7.13
CA ARG A 20 23.40 -2.39 -7.81
C ARG A 20 23.00 -3.79 -8.22
N LEU A 21 22.05 -4.41 -7.52
CA LEU A 21 21.34 -5.60 -8.02
C LEU A 21 20.30 -5.14 -9.06
N ARG A 22 20.61 -5.30 -10.34
CA ARG A 22 19.64 -5.19 -11.44
C ARG A 22 18.79 -6.46 -11.46
N MET A 23 17.49 -6.33 -11.15
CA MET A 23 16.53 -7.40 -11.41
C MET A 23 16.35 -7.57 -12.92
N THR A 24 16.61 -8.77 -13.44
CA THR A 24 16.32 -9.12 -14.83
C THR A 24 14.86 -9.60 -14.95
N PRO A 25 14.21 -9.45 -16.14
CA PRO A 25 12.85 -9.92 -16.38
C PRO A 25 12.63 -11.42 -16.11
N ARG A 26 13.71 -12.20 -16.07
CA ARG A 26 13.69 -13.63 -15.77
C ARG A 26 13.41 -13.90 -14.27
N MET A 27 13.74 -12.98 -13.37
CA MET A 27 13.47 -13.11 -11.92
C MET A 27 12.00 -12.83 -11.57
N ALA A 28 11.31 -11.99 -12.34
CA ALA A 28 9.88 -11.74 -12.15
C ALA A 28 9.02 -12.98 -12.45
N LYS A 29 9.42 -13.81 -13.42
CA LYS A 29 8.74 -15.09 -13.72
C LYS A 29 9.05 -16.21 -12.71
N GLN A 30 10.14 -16.14 -11.99
CA GLN A 30 10.54 -17.15 -11.02
C GLN A 30 9.89 -16.95 -9.63
N CYS A 31 9.35 -15.75 -9.34
CA CYS A 31 8.57 -15.48 -8.12
C CYS A 31 7.12 -15.96 -8.22
N ALA A 32 6.64 -16.41 -9.38
CA ALA A 32 5.37 -17.11 -9.55
C ALA A 32 5.47 -18.61 -9.14
N GLY A 33 6.37 -18.94 -8.25
CA GLY A 33 6.49 -20.27 -7.64
C GLY A 33 5.16 -20.63 -6.97
N LYS A 34 4.56 -21.76 -7.41
CA LYS A 34 3.38 -22.39 -6.82
C LYS A 34 3.61 -22.55 -5.31
N VAL A 35 3.15 -21.60 -4.53
CA VAL A 35 2.95 -21.80 -3.10
C VAL A 35 1.87 -22.87 -3.01
N GLY A 36 2.22 -24.06 -2.55
CA GLY A 36 1.32 -25.18 -2.36
C GLY A 36 0.22 -24.77 -1.39
N ILE A 37 -0.96 -24.47 -1.94
CA ILE A 37 -2.15 -24.12 -1.16
C ILE A 37 -2.55 -25.35 -0.37
N ARG A 38 -2.40 -25.32 0.95
CA ARG A 38 -2.96 -26.35 1.82
C ARG A 38 -4.48 -26.35 1.62
N LYS A 39 -5.04 -27.48 1.19
CA LYS A 39 -6.49 -27.69 1.00
C LYS A 39 -7.22 -27.29 2.28
N GLY A 40 -8.07 -26.25 2.23
CA GLY A 40 -8.93 -25.81 3.35
C GLY A 40 -8.62 -24.43 3.95
N MET A 41 -7.55 -23.74 3.54
CA MET A 41 -7.29 -22.38 4.03
C MET A 41 -8.10 -21.34 3.23
N GLN A 42 -8.90 -20.55 3.94
CA GLN A 42 -9.57 -19.41 3.34
C GLN A 42 -8.52 -18.41 2.84
N LYS A 43 -8.66 -18.00 1.58
CA LYS A 43 -7.83 -16.91 1.04
C LYS A 43 -8.24 -15.61 1.73
N MET A 44 -7.34 -14.97 2.47
CA MET A 44 -7.63 -13.71 3.16
C MET A 44 -6.34 -12.98 3.58
N LEU A 45 -6.45 -11.67 3.76
CA LEU A 45 -5.51 -10.90 4.57
C LEU A 45 -5.97 -11.01 6.02
N GLU A 46 -5.08 -11.46 6.89
CA GLU A 46 -5.36 -11.63 8.32
C GLU A 46 -4.31 -10.87 9.15
N ALA A 47 -4.78 -10.00 10.02
CA ALA A 47 -4.01 -9.48 11.15
C ALA A 47 -4.52 -10.18 12.41
N LYS A 48 -3.62 -10.90 13.10
CA LYS A 48 -3.96 -11.72 14.27
C LYS A 48 -3.23 -11.23 15.49
N ASP A 49 -4.00 -10.88 16.53
CA ASP A 49 -3.55 -10.48 17.86
C ASP A 49 -2.45 -9.39 17.83
N ILE A 50 -2.65 -8.39 16.97
CA ILE A 50 -1.71 -7.31 16.77
C ILE A 50 -1.65 -6.43 17.99
N SER A 51 -0.47 -6.36 18.61
CA SER A 51 -0.16 -5.36 19.63
C SER A 51 0.95 -4.43 19.11
N PHE A 52 0.82 -3.15 19.40
CA PHE A 52 1.81 -2.16 18.95
C PHE A 52 1.84 -0.93 19.86
N ALA A 53 3.07 -0.52 20.21
CA ALA A 53 3.38 0.77 20.83
C ALA A 53 4.64 1.36 20.21
N TYR A 54 4.72 2.68 20.11
CA TYR A 54 5.98 3.36 19.79
C TYR A 54 6.87 3.39 21.04
N SER A 55 8.19 3.46 20.83
CA SER A 55 9.20 3.51 21.90
C SER A 55 8.87 4.62 22.91
N GLY A 56 8.68 4.22 24.19
CA GLY A 56 8.34 5.14 25.29
C GLY A 56 6.94 5.74 25.22
N GLY A 57 6.07 5.23 24.33
CA GLY A 57 4.78 5.82 24.04
C GLY A 57 3.57 5.01 24.47
N ARG A 58 2.41 5.58 24.17
CA ARG A 58 1.10 4.99 24.38
C ARG A 58 0.95 3.70 23.56
N VAL A 59 0.39 2.67 24.16
CA VAL A 59 -0.08 1.47 23.45
C VAL A 59 -1.20 1.87 22.49
N LEU A 60 -1.02 1.60 21.20
CA LEU A 60 -2.01 1.87 20.17
C LEU A 60 -2.96 0.68 20.00
N TYR A 61 -2.41 -0.53 19.99
CA TYR A 61 -3.17 -1.77 19.82
C TYR A 61 -2.75 -2.77 20.90
N ASP A 62 -3.72 -3.54 21.37
CA ASP A 62 -3.53 -4.63 22.31
C ASP A 62 -4.46 -5.78 21.89
N GLY A 63 -3.90 -6.76 21.17
CA GLY A 63 -4.64 -7.92 20.68
C GLY A 63 -5.63 -7.64 19.53
N LEU A 64 -5.39 -6.61 18.70
CA LEU A 64 -6.26 -6.29 17.56
C LEU A 64 -6.23 -7.41 16.52
N SER A 65 -7.40 -7.91 16.14
CA SER A 65 -7.53 -8.89 15.06
C SER A 65 -8.54 -8.40 14.02
N LEU A 66 -8.21 -8.58 12.73
CA LEU A 66 -9.10 -8.31 11.61
C LEU A 66 -8.77 -9.24 10.43
N GLN A 67 -9.77 -9.43 9.58
CA GLN A 67 -9.66 -10.24 8.37
C GLN A 67 -10.30 -9.50 7.21
N VAL A 68 -9.74 -9.67 6.02
CA VAL A 68 -10.25 -9.09 4.76
C VAL A 68 -10.25 -10.18 3.70
N ALA A 69 -11.41 -10.43 3.11
CA ALA A 69 -11.55 -11.40 2.03
C ALA A 69 -11.07 -10.81 0.68
N PRO A 70 -10.71 -11.64 -0.32
CA PRO A 70 -10.48 -11.18 -1.68
C PRO A 70 -11.70 -10.44 -2.23
N GLY A 71 -11.47 -9.30 -2.89
CA GLY A 71 -12.53 -8.44 -3.43
C GLY A 71 -13.35 -7.67 -2.39
N GLU A 72 -13.16 -7.92 -1.10
CA GLU A 72 -13.83 -7.16 -0.03
C GLU A 72 -13.24 -5.74 0.06
N ARG A 73 -14.10 -4.74 0.33
CA ARG A 73 -13.69 -3.35 0.53
C ARG A 73 -14.03 -2.92 1.96
N VAL A 74 -12.99 -2.84 2.79
CA VAL A 74 -13.10 -2.59 4.24
C VAL A 74 -12.66 -1.17 4.55
N ALA A 75 -13.57 -0.37 5.11
CA ALA A 75 -13.23 0.95 5.67
C ALA A 75 -12.77 0.79 7.13
N LEU A 76 -11.62 1.38 7.45
CA LEU A 76 -11.14 1.49 8.84
C LEU A 76 -11.55 2.85 9.40
N CYS A 77 -12.41 2.84 10.41
CA CYS A 77 -12.91 4.05 11.07
C CYS A 77 -12.40 4.09 12.51
N ALA A 78 -11.90 5.25 12.92
CA ALA A 78 -11.50 5.55 14.29
C ALA A 78 -11.34 7.06 14.48
N PRO A 79 -11.37 7.57 15.72
CA PRO A 79 -11.00 8.94 16.01
C PRO A 79 -9.59 9.29 15.52
N SER A 80 -9.33 10.59 15.30
CA SER A 80 -7.98 11.05 14.96
C SER A 80 -6.98 10.64 16.05
N GLY A 81 -5.75 10.29 15.64
CA GLY A 81 -4.70 9.86 16.56
C GLY A 81 -4.83 8.42 17.08
N PHE A 82 -5.85 7.66 16.64
CA PHE A 82 -6.03 6.26 17.06
C PHE A 82 -5.03 5.29 16.40
N GLY A 83 -4.20 5.76 15.49
CA GLY A 83 -3.17 4.93 14.86
C GLY A 83 -3.56 4.31 13.52
N LYS A 84 -4.64 4.74 12.83
CA LYS A 84 -5.06 4.20 11.52
C LYS A 84 -3.91 4.02 10.55
N THR A 85 -3.09 5.06 10.36
CA THR A 85 -1.88 5.02 9.54
C THR A 85 -0.88 3.97 10.00
N THR A 86 -0.72 3.78 11.31
CA THR A 86 0.14 2.75 11.89
C THR A 86 -0.36 1.35 11.54
N LEU A 87 -1.68 1.13 11.63
CA LEU A 87 -2.29 -0.14 11.22
C LEU A 87 -2.09 -0.40 9.72
N CYS A 88 -2.33 0.59 8.88
CA CYS A 88 -2.08 0.49 7.44
C CYS A 88 -0.63 0.08 7.14
N ARG A 89 0.35 0.66 7.84
CA ARG A 89 1.76 0.30 7.71
C ARG A 89 2.06 -1.10 8.22
N ILE A 90 1.41 -1.54 9.30
CA ILE A 90 1.56 -2.91 9.81
C ILE A 90 0.98 -3.90 8.81
N LEU A 91 -0.24 -3.67 8.29
CA LEU A 91 -0.89 -4.55 7.30
C LEU A 91 -0.06 -4.71 6.03
N ALA A 92 0.59 -3.64 5.58
CA ALA A 92 1.46 -3.67 4.40
C ALA A 92 2.92 -4.09 4.71
N GLY A 93 3.23 -4.41 5.97
CA GLY A 93 4.54 -4.90 6.40
C GLY A 93 5.64 -3.84 6.46
N TYR A 94 5.30 -2.54 6.46
CA TYR A 94 6.25 -1.44 6.68
C TYR A 94 6.62 -1.27 8.15
N LEU A 95 5.74 -1.68 9.06
CA LEU A 95 5.99 -1.72 10.50
C LEU A 95 5.77 -3.15 11.02
N LYS A 96 6.68 -3.60 11.88
CA LYS A 96 6.55 -4.87 12.57
C LYS A 96 5.75 -4.64 13.86
N PRO A 97 4.67 -5.40 14.12
CA PRO A 97 3.97 -5.34 15.40
C PRO A 97 4.87 -5.82 16.53
N THR A 98 4.62 -5.38 17.77
CA THR A 98 5.33 -5.86 18.96
C THR A 98 4.90 -7.29 19.33
N ALA A 99 3.64 -7.64 19.08
CA ALA A 99 3.10 -9.00 19.16
C ALA A 99 2.08 -9.23 18.05
N GLY A 100 1.77 -10.50 17.79
CA GLY A 100 0.86 -10.89 16.72
C GLY A 100 1.56 -10.98 15.34
N SER A 101 0.77 -11.18 14.30
CA SER A 101 1.28 -11.38 12.95
C SER A 101 0.29 -10.92 11.88
N VAL A 102 0.83 -10.58 10.69
CA VAL A 102 0.04 -10.35 9.48
C VAL A 102 0.33 -11.46 8.49
N MET A 103 -0.71 -12.07 7.96
CA MET A 103 -0.65 -13.18 7.03
C MET A 103 -1.51 -12.90 5.79
N VAL A 104 -1.08 -13.40 4.65
CA VAL A 104 -1.87 -13.45 3.41
C VAL A 104 -1.99 -14.91 3.02
N ASP A 105 -3.22 -15.41 2.92
CA ASP A 105 -3.54 -16.82 2.62
C ASP A 105 -2.76 -17.80 3.51
N GLY A 106 -2.71 -17.49 4.81
CA GLY A 106 -2.03 -18.29 5.81
C GLY A 106 -0.50 -18.29 5.74
N SER A 107 0.09 -17.45 4.91
CA SER A 107 1.53 -17.26 4.82
C SER A 107 1.93 -15.88 5.36
N PRO A 108 3.01 -15.76 6.13
CA PRO A 108 3.48 -14.46 6.60
C PRO A 108 3.91 -13.59 5.41
N LEU A 109 3.88 -12.27 5.60
CA LEU A 109 4.35 -11.34 4.58
C LEU A 109 5.83 -11.60 4.25
N PRO A 110 6.22 -11.57 2.96
CA PRO A 110 7.58 -11.86 2.55
C PRO A 110 8.55 -10.80 3.08
N LEU A 111 9.72 -11.23 3.56
CA LEU A 111 10.79 -10.32 4.00
C LEU A 111 11.53 -9.67 2.83
N ARG A 112 11.49 -10.28 1.66
CA ARG A 112 12.15 -9.82 0.42
C ARG A 112 11.24 -10.05 -0.77
N GLY A 113 11.42 -9.24 -1.82
CA GLY A 113 10.64 -9.32 -3.05
C GLY A 113 9.32 -8.54 -2.96
N MET A 114 8.41 -8.83 -3.90
CA MET A 114 7.13 -8.15 -4.02
C MET A 114 6.20 -8.55 -2.87
N CYS A 115 5.74 -7.55 -2.10
CA CYS A 115 4.74 -7.78 -1.06
C CYS A 115 3.34 -7.94 -1.70
N PRO A 116 2.56 -8.97 -1.34
CA PRO A 116 1.19 -9.13 -1.83
C PRO A 116 0.22 -8.07 -1.31
N VAL A 117 0.62 -7.28 -0.32
CA VAL A 117 -0.12 -6.14 0.20
C VAL A 117 0.63 -4.88 -0.19
N GLN A 118 0.00 -3.99 -0.95
CA GLN A 118 0.58 -2.71 -1.36
C GLN A 118 -0.07 -1.57 -0.61
N LEU A 119 0.73 -0.58 -0.20
CA LEU A 119 0.29 0.62 0.51
C LEU A 119 0.29 1.83 -0.42
N ILE A 120 -0.83 2.55 -0.47
CA ILE A 120 -0.93 3.90 -0.99
C ILE A 120 -1.02 4.82 0.23
N GLY A 121 0.07 5.55 0.49
CA GLY A 121 0.15 6.42 1.67
C GLY A 121 -0.52 7.77 1.46
N GLN A 122 -0.75 8.46 2.56
CA GLN A 122 -1.32 9.81 2.62
C GLN A 122 -0.39 10.86 2.01
N HIS A 123 0.92 10.72 2.18
CA HIS A 123 1.97 11.63 1.77
C HIS A 123 2.82 11.02 0.65
N PRO A 124 2.49 11.29 -0.64
CA PRO A 124 3.17 10.68 -1.77
C PRO A 124 4.67 11.00 -1.83
N GLU A 125 5.08 12.19 -1.35
CA GLU A 125 6.48 12.61 -1.29
C GLU A 125 7.34 11.70 -0.39
N ASN A 126 6.74 11.05 0.59
CA ASN A 126 7.40 10.08 1.45
C ASN A 126 7.44 8.65 0.86
N MET A 127 6.81 8.46 -0.30
CA MET A 127 6.67 7.15 -0.93
C MET A 127 7.58 6.98 -2.15
N VAL A 128 8.35 8.01 -2.52
CA VAL A 128 9.18 8.04 -3.73
C VAL A 128 10.61 8.47 -3.43
N ASP A 129 11.56 8.04 -4.27
CA ASP A 129 12.91 8.60 -4.24
C ASP A 129 12.91 9.93 -5.02
N PRO A 130 13.21 11.08 -4.37
CA PRO A 130 13.22 12.36 -5.03
C PRO A 130 14.29 12.48 -6.15
N ARG A 131 15.24 11.55 -6.21
CA ARG A 131 16.31 11.51 -7.23
C ARG A 131 15.88 10.77 -8.51
N GLN A 132 14.77 10.04 -8.47
CA GLN A 132 14.27 9.29 -9.61
C GLN A 132 13.26 10.12 -10.40
N THR A 133 13.25 9.91 -11.72
CA THR A 133 12.10 10.31 -12.54
C THR A 133 10.92 9.41 -12.26
N MET A 134 9.72 9.84 -12.63
CA MET A 134 8.52 9.02 -12.45
C MET A 134 8.57 7.72 -13.27
N ASP A 135 9.20 7.72 -14.43
CA ASP A 135 9.47 6.48 -15.18
C ASP A 135 10.40 5.54 -14.41
N GLY A 136 11.45 6.06 -13.79
CA GLY A 136 12.35 5.27 -12.94
C GLY A 136 11.60 4.62 -11.78
N MET A 137 10.73 5.39 -11.12
CA MET A 137 9.90 4.90 -10.02
C MET A 137 8.90 3.82 -10.47
N LEU A 138 8.25 4.00 -11.62
CA LEU A 138 7.32 3.01 -12.17
C LEU A 138 8.04 1.70 -12.53
N ALA A 139 9.26 1.80 -13.08
CA ALA A 139 10.07 0.64 -13.45
C ALA A 139 10.40 -0.29 -12.26
N GLU A 140 10.33 0.21 -11.00
CA GLU A 140 10.48 -0.64 -9.80
C GLU A 140 9.35 -1.66 -9.66
N ALA A 141 8.16 -1.35 -10.19
CA ALA A 141 7.00 -2.24 -10.15
C ALA A 141 6.93 -3.21 -11.34
N GLY A 142 7.83 -3.06 -12.32
CA GLY A 142 7.82 -3.79 -13.57
C GLY A 142 7.15 -3.03 -14.71
N ASP A 143 6.54 -3.77 -15.64
CA ASP A 143 5.85 -3.17 -16.78
C ASP A 143 4.51 -2.57 -16.35
N VAL A 144 4.35 -1.27 -16.58
CA VAL A 144 3.12 -0.53 -16.27
C VAL A 144 2.35 -0.29 -17.56
N SER A 145 1.12 -0.81 -17.64
CA SER A 145 0.32 -0.69 -18.85
C SER A 145 -0.12 0.75 -19.13
N SER A 146 -0.27 1.08 -20.41
CA SER A 146 -0.79 2.39 -20.86
C SER A 146 -2.22 2.63 -20.37
N GLU A 147 -3.03 1.57 -20.27
CA GLU A 147 -4.41 1.61 -19.76
C GLU A 147 -4.44 2.02 -18.29
N LEU A 148 -3.51 1.50 -17.48
CA LEU A 148 -3.38 1.87 -16.07
C LEU A 148 -3.02 3.34 -15.92
N LEU A 149 -2.05 3.83 -16.69
CA LEU A 149 -1.61 5.22 -16.65
C LEU A 149 -2.72 6.17 -17.11
N SER A 150 -3.37 5.88 -18.24
CA SER A 150 -4.45 6.69 -18.79
C SER A 150 -5.70 6.66 -17.89
N GLY A 151 -6.03 5.51 -17.31
CA GLY A 151 -7.14 5.35 -16.37
C GLY A 151 -6.99 6.20 -15.11
N LEU A 152 -5.76 6.39 -14.64
CA LEU A 152 -5.42 7.29 -13.55
C LEU A 152 -5.22 8.74 -14.02
N GLY A 153 -5.30 9.03 -15.33
CA GLY A 153 -5.11 10.36 -15.88
C GLY A 153 -3.67 10.86 -15.76
N ILE A 154 -2.70 9.95 -15.81
CA ILE A 154 -1.28 10.29 -15.85
C ILE A 154 -0.92 10.71 -17.27
N ARG A 155 -0.38 11.92 -17.41
CA ARG A 155 0.02 12.46 -18.71
C ARG A 155 1.42 11.99 -19.10
N PRO A 156 1.69 11.71 -20.38
CA PRO A 156 2.99 11.22 -20.81
C PRO A 156 4.16 12.15 -20.46
N GLU A 157 3.95 13.47 -20.52
CA GLU A 157 4.96 14.46 -20.21
C GLU A 157 5.39 14.49 -18.75
N TRP A 158 4.57 13.97 -17.81
CA TRP A 158 4.90 13.89 -16.39
C TRP A 158 5.90 12.78 -16.08
N ARG A 159 5.99 11.78 -16.91
CA ARG A 159 6.79 10.58 -16.68
C ARG A 159 8.29 10.86 -16.56
N ARG A 160 8.77 11.90 -17.27
CA ARG A 160 10.19 12.33 -17.24
C ARG A 160 10.52 13.28 -16.09
N ARG A 161 9.50 13.78 -15.37
CA ARG A 161 9.67 14.68 -14.23
C ARG A 161 10.10 13.94 -12.99
N HIS A 162 10.70 14.68 -12.06
CA HIS A 162 10.99 14.25 -10.70
C HIS A 162 9.81 14.59 -9.77
N ALA A 163 9.79 14.00 -8.57
CA ALA A 163 8.69 14.20 -7.62
C ALA A 163 8.42 15.67 -7.27
N HIS A 164 9.48 16.48 -7.12
CA HIS A 164 9.38 17.89 -6.78
C HIS A 164 8.86 18.80 -7.91
N GLU A 165 8.75 18.28 -9.14
CA GLU A 165 8.23 18.99 -10.32
C GLU A 165 6.74 18.69 -10.55
N LEU A 166 6.11 17.91 -9.66
CA LEU A 166 4.71 17.50 -9.74
C LEU A 166 3.92 18.07 -8.56
N SER A 167 2.64 18.37 -8.81
CA SER A 167 1.70 18.63 -7.72
C SER A 167 1.47 17.37 -6.89
N GLY A 168 1.03 17.52 -5.62
CA GLY A 168 0.74 16.38 -4.76
C GLY A 168 -0.25 15.40 -5.38
N GLY A 169 -1.28 15.90 -6.08
CA GLY A 169 -2.25 15.05 -6.77
C GLY A 169 -1.67 14.33 -8.01
N GLU A 170 -0.79 14.97 -8.77
CA GLU A 170 -0.09 14.32 -9.87
C GLU A 170 0.83 13.21 -9.35
N LEU A 171 1.61 13.49 -8.31
CA LEU A 171 2.51 12.52 -7.68
C LEU A 171 1.74 11.34 -7.07
N GLN A 172 0.60 11.61 -6.43
CA GLN A 172 -0.25 10.57 -5.86
C GLN A 172 -0.76 9.58 -6.90
N ARG A 173 -1.09 10.03 -8.12
CA ARG A 173 -1.48 9.15 -9.22
C ARG A 173 -0.37 8.17 -9.60
N PHE A 174 0.88 8.61 -9.58
CA PHE A 174 2.04 7.73 -9.79
C PHE A 174 2.21 6.72 -8.66
N CYS A 175 2.03 7.13 -7.41
CA CYS A 175 2.06 6.21 -6.26
C CYS A 175 0.97 5.13 -6.38
N ILE A 176 -0.24 5.50 -6.82
CA ILE A 176 -1.33 4.57 -7.09
C ILE A 176 -0.94 3.63 -8.24
N ALA A 177 -0.46 4.17 -9.37
CA ALA A 177 -0.06 3.37 -10.54
C ALA A 177 1.00 2.33 -10.16
N ARG A 178 2.04 2.73 -9.41
CA ARG A 178 3.09 1.82 -8.94
C ARG A 178 2.52 0.70 -8.07
N ALA A 179 1.64 1.04 -7.13
CA ALA A 179 1.03 0.04 -6.24
C ALA A 179 0.19 -0.98 -7.03
N LEU A 180 -0.59 -0.54 -8.01
CA LEU A 180 -1.43 -1.41 -8.84
C LEU A 180 -0.61 -2.25 -9.84
N ALA A 181 0.47 -1.69 -10.39
CA ALA A 181 1.37 -2.41 -11.30
C ALA A 181 2.04 -3.63 -10.65
N CYS A 182 2.18 -3.62 -9.32
CA CYS A 182 2.63 -4.79 -8.56
C CYS A 182 1.62 -5.94 -8.54
N ALA A 183 0.43 -5.81 -9.13
CA ALA A 183 -0.66 -6.77 -9.09
C ALA A 183 -0.93 -7.30 -7.67
N PRO A 184 -1.23 -6.41 -6.70
CA PRO A 184 -1.38 -6.78 -5.30
C PRO A 184 -2.62 -7.65 -5.09
N ARG A 185 -2.54 -8.56 -4.12
CA ARG A 185 -3.70 -9.31 -3.64
C ARG A 185 -4.58 -8.46 -2.72
N TYR A 186 -3.95 -7.54 -2.00
CA TYR A 186 -4.61 -6.57 -1.12
C TYR A 186 -3.98 -5.20 -1.30
N LEU A 187 -4.84 -4.20 -1.35
CA LEU A 187 -4.46 -2.80 -1.41
C LEU A 187 -4.85 -2.12 -0.10
N VAL A 188 -3.93 -1.37 0.48
CA VAL A 188 -4.18 -0.55 1.66
C VAL A 188 -4.06 0.91 1.25
N ALA A 189 -5.11 1.70 1.42
CA ALA A 189 -5.18 3.10 1.03
C ALA A 189 -5.37 3.99 2.28
N ASP A 190 -4.32 4.65 2.72
CA ASP A 190 -4.32 5.51 3.90
C ASP A 190 -4.54 6.96 3.47
N GLU A 191 -5.80 7.44 3.58
CA GLU A 191 -6.21 8.81 3.19
C GLU A 191 -5.67 9.25 1.81
N SER A 192 -5.49 8.30 0.93
CA SER A 192 -4.70 8.40 -0.31
C SER A 192 -5.29 9.34 -1.37
N THR A 193 -6.45 9.89 -1.13
CA THR A 193 -7.14 10.79 -2.08
C THR A 193 -7.46 12.16 -1.49
N ALA A 194 -6.93 12.48 -0.31
CA ALA A 194 -7.19 13.76 0.36
C ALA A 194 -6.63 14.98 -0.42
N MET A 195 -5.64 14.76 -1.29
CA MET A 195 -5.01 15.82 -2.10
C MET A 195 -5.75 16.11 -3.41
N PHE A 196 -6.81 15.36 -3.73
CA PHE A 196 -7.57 15.57 -4.96
C PHE A 196 -8.78 16.48 -4.73
N ASP A 197 -9.14 17.26 -5.75
CA ASP A 197 -10.46 17.87 -5.82
C ASP A 197 -11.54 16.78 -5.91
N ALA A 198 -12.79 17.13 -5.59
CA ALA A 198 -13.90 16.18 -5.49
C ALA A 198 -14.14 15.39 -6.80
N VAL A 199 -13.99 16.03 -7.97
CA VAL A 199 -14.21 15.38 -9.27
C VAL A 199 -13.10 14.36 -9.56
N THR A 200 -11.86 14.77 -9.32
CA THR A 200 -10.69 13.91 -9.46
C THR A 200 -10.75 12.74 -8.46
N GLN A 201 -11.10 13.02 -7.20
CA GLN A 201 -11.26 12.00 -6.18
C GLN A 201 -12.29 10.95 -6.60
N ALA A 202 -13.47 11.36 -7.05
CA ALA A 202 -14.51 10.45 -7.52
C ALA A 202 -14.05 9.58 -8.71
N ARG A 203 -13.30 10.18 -9.65
CA ARG A 203 -12.73 9.47 -10.81
C ARG A 203 -11.71 8.41 -10.38
N VAL A 204 -10.78 8.77 -9.50
CA VAL A 204 -9.74 7.85 -8.99
C VAL A 204 -10.37 6.70 -8.20
N TRP A 205 -11.35 6.97 -7.33
CA TRP A 205 -12.04 5.92 -6.57
C TRP A 205 -12.83 4.98 -7.48
N ARG A 206 -13.53 5.51 -8.48
CA ARG A 206 -14.24 4.68 -9.46
C ARG A 206 -13.28 3.76 -10.22
N PHE A 207 -12.11 4.28 -10.59
CA PHE A 207 -11.06 3.49 -11.23
C PHE A 207 -10.53 2.40 -10.28
N LEU A 208 -10.18 2.74 -9.04
CA LEU A 208 -9.69 1.80 -8.03
C LEU A 208 -10.69 0.68 -7.74
N MET A 209 -11.97 1.01 -7.56
CA MET A 209 -13.02 0.02 -7.30
C MET A 209 -13.14 -0.98 -8.46
N ARG A 210 -13.22 -0.47 -9.68
CA ARG A 210 -13.27 -1.32 -10.88
C ARG A 210 -12.04 -2.19 -11.00
N TRP A 211 -10.86 -1.61 -10.82
CA TRP A 211 -9.60 -2.36 -10.89
C TRP A 211 -9.54 -3.47 -9.84
N CYS A 212 -9.92 -3.18 -8.59
CA CYS A 212 -9.97 -4.17 -7.52
C CYS A 212 -10.96 -5.31 -7.83
N GLU A 213 -12.12 -4.98 -8.39
CA GLU A 213 -13.14 -5.95 -8.79
C GLU A 213 -12.63 -6.86 -9.91
N GLU A 214 -12.07 -6.31 -10.98
CA GLU A 214 -11.52 -7.05 -12.13
C GLU A 214 -10.38 -8.00 -11.73
N ASN A 215 -9.58 -7.63 -10.71
CA ASN A 215 -8.43 -8.40 -10.26
C ASN A 215 -8.69 -9.24 -8.99
N GLY A 216 -9.90 -9.17 -8.42
CA GLY A 216 -10.23 -9.85 -7.16
C GLY A 216 -9.41 -9.35 -5.97
N THR A 217 -8.91 -8.11 -6.02
CA THR A 217 -8.06 -7.52 -5.00
C THR A 217 -8.90 -7.02 -3.83
N GLY A 218 -8.57 -7.45 -2.61
CA GLY A 218 -9.17 -6.91 -1.39
C GLY A 218 -8.64 -5.49 -1.12
N LEU A 219 -9.52 -4.60 -0.63
CA LEU A 219 -9.18 -3.21 -0.36
C LEU A 219 -9.43 -2.87 1.11
N VAL A 220 -8.42 -2.36 1.79
CA VAL A 220 -8.54 -1.71 3.10
C VAL A 220 -8.29 -0.23 2.90
N PHE A 221 -9.18 0.61 3.39
CA PHE A 221 -8.98 2.05 3.23
C PHE A 221 -9.40 2.87 4.44
N VAL A 222 -8.75 4.02 4.59
CA VAL A 222 -9.05 5.05 5.59
C VAL A 222 -9.57 6.28 4.88
N SER A 223 -10.66 6.81 5.35
CA SER A 223 -11.22 8.09 4.89
C SER A 223 -11.94 8.80 6.03
N HIS A 224 -11.97 10.13 5.96
CA HIS A 224 -12.76 10.98 6.84
C HIS A 224 -14.12 11.37 6.24
N SER A 225 -14.40 11.03 4.96
CA SER A 225 -15.67 11.31 4.30
C SER A 225 -16.65 10.15 4.50
N PRO A 226 -17.77 10.35 5.25
CA PRO A 226 -18.82 9.34 5.40
C PRO A 226 -19.45 8.95 4.06
N GLU A 227 -19.58 9.92 3.14
CA GLU A 227 -20.12 9.69 1.80
C GLU A 227 -19.24 8.73 1.00
N LEU A 228 -17.91 8.96 1.01
CA LEU A 228 -16.97 8.07 0.34
C LEU A 228 -17.02 6.66 0.95
N ILE A 229 -17.05 6.56 2.28
CA ILE A 229 -17.16 5.28 2.98
C ILE A 229 -18.43 4.56 2.55
N GLY A 230 -19.58 5.26 2.53
CA GLY A 230 -20.88 4.69 2.13
C GLY A 230 -20.92 4.21 0.67
N HIS A 231 -20.13 4.82 -0.23
CA HIS A 231 -20.07 4.41 -1.63
C HIS A 231 -19.07 3.31 -1.92
N VAL A 232 -17.96 3.24 -1.17
CA VAL A 232 -16.83 2.33 -1.46
C VAL A 232 -16.88 1.08 -0.61
N ALA A 233 -17.19 1.19 0.68
CA ALA A 233 -17.07 0.08 1.62
C ALA A 233 -18.15 -0.97 1.42
N THR A 234 -17.75 -2.24 1.46
CA THR A 234 -18.67 -3.37 1.67
C THR A 234 -18.84 -3.69 3.15
N ARG A 235 -17.84 -3.29 3.97
CA ARG A 235 -17.85 -3.44 5.43
C ARG A 235 -17.03 -2.32 6.08
N THR A 236 -17.45 -1.91 7.27
CA THR A 236 -16.73 -0.93 8.09
C THR A 236 -16.26 -1.60 9.38
N ILE A 237 -15.02 -1.34 9.76
CA ILE A 237 -14.44 -1.77 11.04
C ILE A 237 -14.20 -0.51 11.88
N MET A 238 -14.85 -0.46 13.06
CA MET A 238 -14.63 0.59 14.05
C MET A 238 -13.48 0.17 14.95
N LEU A 239 -12.34 0.87 14.87
CA LEU A 239 -11.21 0.64 15.75
C LEU A 239 -11.45 1.36 17.08
N GLY A 240 -11.24 0.67 18.21
CA GLY A 240 -11.38 1.26 19.54
C GLY A 240 -12.76 1.19 20.17
N ALA A 241 -13.75 0.53 19.57
CA ALA A 241 -14.93 0.08 20.29
C ALA A 241 -14.54 -1.10 21.18
N ARG A 242 -14.34 -0.85 22.48
CA ARG A 242 -14.35 -1.88 23.53
C ARG A 242 -15.73 -1.97 24.11
#